data_f4dcbb9c0d5895a2d23a68e54bacd7e7
#
_entry.id   f4dcbb9c0d5895a2d23a68e54bacd7e7
#
_cell.length_a   1.000
_cell.length_b   1.000
_cell.length_c   1.000
_cell.angle_alpha   90.00
_cell.angle_beta   90.00
_cell.angle_gamma   90.00
#
_symmetry.space_group_name_H-M   'P 1'
#
loop_
_entity.id
_entity.type
_entity.pdbx_description
1 polymer ?
#
loop_
_entity_poly.entity_id
_entity_poly.type
_entity_poly.pdbx_seq_one_letter_code
_entity_poly.pdbx_strand_id
1 'polypeptide(L)'
;MCGIGGVINANNEAGKLEEILTRLGRDLHHRGPDDNGIFLSGDGGTGLVGTRLAIQDLSGAGHQPMTSKDDRYHIVFNGEIYNFPALREELERAGEVFTSHSDTEVILKMYQRYGPDCVREFAGMFAIAIWDETDRSCFLARGPLGIKPVYYYEANGQLVFASEIRALLNTGFVPRRLCSAAVSGYLLFGAVPEPLSLPVS
;
A
#
# COMPACT_ATOMS: atom_id res chain seq x y z
N MET A 1 7.97 9.72 5.88
CA MET A 1 7.65 8.63 4.90
C MET A 1 6.26 8.13 5.20
N CYS A 2 5.42 7.93 4.20
CA CYS A 2 4.07 7.41 4.41
C CYS A 2 4.08 5.97 4.96
N GLY A 3 2.97 5.55 5.55
CA GLY A 3 2.69 4.18 5.92
C GLY A 3 1.49 3.66 5.15
N ILE A 4 1.58 2.45 4.62
CA ILE A 4 0.46 1.78 3.95
C ILE A 4 0.19 0.43 4.59
N GLY A 5 -1.06 0.03 4.57
CA GLY A 5 -1.50 -1.28 5.02
C GLY A 5 -2.88 -1.65 4.50
N GLY A 6 -3.22 -2.91 4.62
CA GLY A 6 -4.52 -3.40 4.21
C GLY A 6 -4.77 -4.85 4.55
N VAL A 7 -6.03 -5.20 4.49
CA VAL A 7 -6.54 -6.58 4.64
C VAL A 7 -7.49 -6.83 3.49
N ILE A 8 -7.24 -7.89 2.73
CA ILE A 8 -8.00 -8.28 1.55
C ILE A 8 -8.68 -9.61 1.84
N ASN A 9 -9.95 -9.73 1.48
CA ASN A 9 -10.78 -10.91 1.71
C ASN A 9 -10.82 -11.33 3.20
N ALA A 10 -11.00 -10.35 4.09
CA ALA A 10 -11.26 -10.64 5.50
C ALA A 10 -12.60 -11.39 5.61
N ASN A 11 -12.55 -12.66 5.94
CA ASN A 11 -13.75 -13.47 6.22
C ASN A 11 -14.37 -13.08 7.57
N ASN A 12 -14.45 -11.77 7.87
CA ASN A 12 -14.84 -11.24 9.16
C ASN A 12 -15.96 -10.20 9.02
N GLU A 13 -16.67 -9.98 10.11
CA GLU A 13 -17.65 -8.91 10.24
C GLU A 13 -17.00 -7.54 9.96
N ALA A 14 -17.65 -6.71 9.16
CA ALA A 14 -17.13 -5.41 8.71
C ALA A 14 -16.65 -4.50 9.85
N GLY A 15 -17.36 -4.45 10.97
CA GLY A 15 -16.96 -3.67 12.15
C GLY A 15 -15.63 -4.09 12.77
N LYS A 16 -15.30 -5.38 12.72
CA LYS A 16 -14.02 -5.90 13.20
C LYS A 16 -12.86 -5.52 12.28
N LEU A 17 -13.11 -5.47 10.96
CA LEU A 17 -12.12 -5.03 9.98
C LEU A 17 -11.75 -3.56 10.20
N GLU A 18 -12.72 -2.69 10.41
CA GLU A 18 -12.48 -1.27 10.69
C GLU A 18 -11.62 -1.05 11.95
N GLU A 19 -11.87 -1.82 13.01
CA GLU A 19 -11.04 -1.78 14.23
C GLU A 19 -9.59 -2.20 13.94
N ILE A 20 -9.39 -3.23 13.10
CA ILE A 20 -8.07 -3.72 12.69
C ILE A 20 -7.35 -2.65 11.88
N LEU A 21 -8.02 -2.04 10.90
CA LEU A 21 -7.45 -0.96 10.07
C LEU A 21 -7.11 0.28 10.91
N THR A 22 -7.97 0.65 11.85
CA THR A 22 -7.72 1.75 12.79
C THR A 22 -6.46 1.49 13.62
N ARG A 23 -6.28 0.26 14.11
CA ARG A 23 -5.07 -0.15 14.85
C ARG A 23 -3.85 -0.11 13.95
N LEU A 24 -3.97 -0.62 12.73
CA LEU A 24 -2.90 -0.62 11.72
C LEU A 24 -2.45 0.81 11.39
N GLY A 25 -3.40 1.74 11.20
CA GLY A 25 -3.11 3.16 11.00
C GLY A 25 -2.40 3.79 12.20
N ARG A 26 -2.81 3.45 13.42
CA ARG A 26 -2.14 3.92 14.65
C ARG A 26 -0.70 3.40 14.74
N ASP A 27 -0.47 2.14 14.43
CA ASP A 27 0.87 1.55 14.43
C ASP A 27 1.80 2.16 13.37
N LEU A 28 1.25 2.69 12.28
CA LEU A 28 1.97 3.34 11.18
C LEU A 28 2.03 4.87 11.31
N HIS A 29 1.37 5.47 12.30
CA HIS A 29 1.23 6.94 12.42
C HIS A 29 2.58 7.69 12.46
N HIS A 30 3.59 7.11 13.10
CA HIS A 30 4.94 7.71 13.16
C HIS A 30 5.60 7.89 11.79
N ARG A 31 5.14 7.17 10.76
CA ARG A 31 5.62 7.29 9.38
C ARG A 31 4.99 8.46 8.64
N GLY A 32 3.73 8.77 8.96
CA GLY A 32 2.98 9.80 8.27
C GLY A 32 1.98 10.45 9.23
N PRO A 33 2.42 11.45 10.02
CA PRO A 33 1.59 12.06 11.05
C PRO A 33 0.64 13.14 10.55
N ASP A 34 0.77 13.58 9.28
CA ASP A 34 0.07 14.77 8.79
C ASP A 34 -1.37 14.47 8.37
N ASP A 35 -1.62 13.24 7.91
CA ASP A 35 -2.96 12.82 7.48
C ASP A 35 -3.07 11.29 7.56
N ASN A 36 -4.30 10.79 7.74
CA ASN A 36 -4.59 9.37 7.70
C ASN A 36 -6.00 9.11 7.19
N GLY A 37 -6.19 7.97 6.54
CA GLY A 37 -7.49 7.55 6.06
C GLY A 37 -7.64 6.04 6.00
N ILE A 38 -8.89 5.61 5.97
CA ILE A 38 -9.30 4.21 5.85
C ILE A 38 -10.31 4.12 4.72
N PHE A 39 -10.16 3.10 3.89
CA PHE A 39 -11.16 2.66 2.93
C PHE A 39 -11.68 1.28 3.35
N LEU A 40 -12.98 1.07 3.19
CA LEU A 40 -13.64 -0.22 3.33
C LEU A 40 -14.42 -0.51 2.06
N SER A 41 -14.27 -1.71 1.50
CA SER A 41 -15.05 -2.16 0.34
C SER A 41 -16.53 -2.26 0.66
N GLY A 42 -17.38 -2.13 -0.37
CA GLY A 42 -18.82 -2.14 -0.20
C GLY A 42 -19.40 -3.39 0.45
N ASP A 43 -18.69 -4.52 0.37
CA ASP A 43 -19.05 -5.78 1.04
C ASP A 43 -18.42 -5.96 2.44
N GLY A 44 -17.59 -5.01 2.86
CA GLY A 44 -16.90 -5.05 4.15
C GLY A 44 -15.80 -6.12 4.27
N GLY A 45 -15.44 -6.80 3.17
CA GLY A 45 -14.43 -7.86 3.17
C GLY A 45 -13.01 -7.38 2.93
N THR A 46 -12.83 -6.15 2.46
CA THR A 46 -11.53 -5.57 2.14
C THR A 46 -11.39 -4.19 2.72
N GLY A 47 -10.19 -3.85 3.16
CA GLY A 47 -9.91 -2.49 3.62
C GLY A 47 -8.45 -2.09 3.45
N LEU A 48 -8.26 -0.81 3.18
CA LEU A 48 -6.96 -0.17 3.04
C LEU A 48 -6.80 0.93 4.09
N VAL A 49 -5.57 1.17 4.52
CA VAL A 49 -5.22 2.29 5.40
C VAL A 49 -3.95 2.97 4.89
N GLY A 50 -3.99 4.29 4.86
CA GLY A 50 -2.85 5.14 4.55
C GLY A 50 -2.56 6.10 5.70
N THR A 51 -1.27 6.29 6.03
CA THR A 51 -0.78 7.39 6.87
C THR A 51 0.16 8.23 6.04
N ARG A 52 -0.03 9.54 6.01
CA ARG A 52 0.62 10.43 5.06
C ARG A 52 1.59 11.38 5.74
N LEU A 53 2.79 11.46 5.21
CA LEU A 53 3.68 12.60 5.37
C LEU A 53 3.53 13.48 4.10
N ALA A 54 2.94 14.66 4.24
CA ALA A 54 2.65 15.53 3.13
C ALA A 54 3.92 16.24 2.65
N ILE A 55 4.40 15.92 1.45
CA ILE A 55 5.65 16.47 0.88
C ILE A 55 5.35 17.19 -0.44
N GLN A 56 4.73 16.53 -1.41
CA GLN A 56 4.50 17.08 -2.75
C GLN A 56 3.22 17.91 -2.85
N ASP A 57 2.11 17.40 -2.36
CA ASP A 57 0.84 18.12 -2.32
C ASP A 57 0.44 18.32 -0.86
N LEU A 58 0.50 19.56 -0.37
CA LEU A 58 0.14 19.86 1.03
C LEU A 58 -1.36 20.03 1.23
N SER A 59 -2.15 19.95 0.17
CA SER A 59 -3.61 20.06 0.23
C SER A 59 -4.28 18.74 0.60
N GLY A 60 -5.57 18.81 0.93
CA GLY A 60 -6.39 17.61 1.14
C GLY A 60 -6.59 16.76 -0.13
N ALA A 61 -6.26 17.27 -1.33
CA ALA A 61 -6.37 16.52 -2.57
C ALA A 61 -5.36 15.35 -2.67
N GLY A 62 -4.28 15.38 -1.86
CA GLY A 62 -3.34 14.27 -1.75
C GLY A 62 -3.71 13.24 -0.67
N HIS A 63 -4.92 13.27 -0.12
CA HIS A 63 -5.41 12.31 0.88
C HIS A 63 -5.30 10.85 0.40
N GLN A 64 -5.03 9.94 1.34
CA GLN A 64 -4.95 8.51 1.08
C GLN A 64 -5.73 7.71 2.15
N PRO A 65 -6.45 6.64 1.75
CA PRO A 65 -6.56 6.07 0.40
C PRO A 65 -7.17 7.04 -0.60
N MET A 66 -6.55 7.18 -1.79
CA MET A 66 -7.09 7.99 -2.87
C MET A 66 -8.01 7.14 -3.73
N THR A 67 -9.16 7.70 -4.10
CA THR A 67 -10.18 7.00 -4.89
C THR A 67 -10.23 7.57 -6.30
N SER A 68 -10.37 6.71 -7.30
CA SER A 68 -10.62 7.12 -8.68
C SER A 68 -12.00 7.77 -8.83
N LYS A 69 -12.16 8.62 -9.86
CA LYS A 69 -13.40 9.40 -10.06
C LYS A 69 -14.65 8.54 -10.26
N ASP A 70 -14.48 7.30 -10.71
CA ASP A 70 -15.54 6.30 -10.94
C ASP A 70 -15.75 5.37 -9.73
N ASP A 71 -15.10 5.67 -8.59
CA ASP A 71 -15.14 4.89 -7.34
C ASP A 71 -14.69 3.42 -7.49
N ARG A 72 -14.05 3.07 -8.61
CA ARG A 72 -13.60 1.70 -8.89
C ARG A 72 -12.28 1.36 -8.20
N TYR A 73 -11.31 2.26 -8.27
CA TYR A 73 -9.96 2.01 -7.78
C TYR A 73 -9.63 2.82 -6.54
N HIS A 74 -9.02 2.16 -5.56
CA HIS A 74 -8.59 2.77 -4.31
C HIS A 74 -7.11 2.47 -4.09
N ILE A 75 -6.30 3.51 -3.97
CA ILE A 75 -4.83 3.40 -3.85
C ILE A 75 -4.33 3.88 -2.51
N VAL A 76 -3.38 3.12 -1.93
CA VAL A 76 -2.45 3.59 -0.91
C VAL A 76 -1.02 3.48 -1.42
N PHE A 77 -0.24 4.51 -1.17
CA PHE A 77 1.08 4.68 -1.74
C PHE A 77 2.08 5.22 -0.72
N ASN A 78 3.23 4.58 -0.64
CA ASN A 78 4.39 5.07 0.10
C ASN A 78 5.58 5.14 -0.85
N GLY A 79 5.95 6.34 -1.27
CA GLY A 79 7.03 6.46 -2.23
C GLY A 79 7.21 7.85 -2.78
N GLU A 80 7.92 7.89 -3.90
CA GLU A 80 8.08 9.04 -4.76
C GLU A 80 8.39 8.57 -6.18
N ILE A 81 7.58 9.00 -7.13
CA ILE A 81 7.77 8.72 -8.57
C ILE A 81 8.46 9.94 -9.18
N TYR A 82 9.76 9.86 -9.41
CA TYR A 82 10.59 11.00 -9.84
C TYR A 82 10.19 11.55 -11.20
N ASN A 83 9.73 10.69 -12.11
CA ASN A 83 9.30 11.07 -13.45
C ASN A 83 7.79 11.36 -13.55
N PHE A 84 7.09 11.52 -12.41
CA PHE A 84 5.64 11.80 -12.43
C PHE A 84 5.25 13.04 -13.23
N PRO A 85 6.06 14.13 -13.32
CA PRO A 85 5.67 15.29 -14.13
C PRO A 85 5.56 14.95 -15.62
N ALA A 86 6.49 14.16 -16.15
CA ALA A 86 6.46 13.72 -17.56
C ALA A 86 5.29 12.77 -17.85
N LEU A 87 5.01 11.82 -16.93
CA LEU A 87 3.87 10.92 -17.02
C LEU A 87 2.54 11.69 -16.95
N ARG A 88 2.47 12.70 -16.10
CA ARG A 88 1.31 13.61 -16.00
C ARG A 88 1.07 14.33 -17.32
N GLU A 89 2.09 14.94 -17.91
CA GLU A 89 1.97 15.62 -19.20
C GLU A 89 1.48 14.66 -20.32
N GLU A 90 1.94 13.43 -20.33
CA GLU A 90 1.48 12.40 -21.27
C GLU A 90 -0.01 12.12 -21.09
N LEU A 91 -0.45 11.91 -19.87
CA LEU A 91 -1.85 11.66 -19.54
C LEU A 91 -2.74 12.89 -19.87
N GLU A 92 -2.29 14.10 -19.58
CA GLU A 92 -3.00 15.34 -19.91
C GLU A 92 -3.15 15.51 -21.43
N ARG A 93 -2.11 15.21 -22.23
CA ARG A 93 -2.21 15.17 -23.70
C ARG A 93 -3.19 14.11 -24.20
N ALA A 94 -3.37 13.04 -23.44
CA ALA A 94 -4.35 11.99 -23.72
C ALA A 94 -5.77 12.33 -23.24
N GLY A 95 -5.98 13.53 -22.66
CA GLY A 95 -7.30 14.03 -22.23
C GLY A 95 -7.62 13.78 -20.76
N GLU A 96 -6.67 13.29 -19.95
CA GLU A 96 -6.89 13.12 -18.52
C GLU A 96 -6.91 14.48 -17.79
N VAL A 97 -7.80 14.59 -16.80
CA VAL A 97 -7.94 15.77 -15.95
C VAL A 97 -7.54 15.40 -14.53
N PHE A 98 -6.64 16.17 -13.94
CA PHE A 98 -6.15 15.98 -12.59
C PHE A 98 -6.82 16.91 -11.59
N THR A 99 -6.98 16.43 -10.36
CA THR A 99 -7.59 17.17 -9.24
C THR A 99 -6.57 17.51 -8.14
N SER A 100 -5.42 16.83 -8.16
CA SER A 100 -4.32 17.04 -7.23
C SER A 100 -3.00 17.32 -7.95
N HIS A 101 -1.98 17.69 -7.19
CA HIS A 101 -0.60 17.78 -7.68
C HIS A 101 0.25 16.59 -7.20
N SER A 102 -0.40 15.53 -6.73
CA SER A 102 0.23 14.35 -6.17
C SER A 102 0.67 13.36 -7.25
N ASP A 103 1.82 12.74 -7.08
CA ASP A 103 2.25 11.58 -7.86
C ASP A 103 1.32 10.36 -7.64
N THR A 104 0.63 10.29 -6.51
CA THR A 104 -0.38 9.25 -6.23
C THR A 104 -1.51 9.27 -7.27
N GLU A 105 -2.00 10.45 -7.67
CA GLU A 105 -3.03 10.54 -8.71
C GLU A 105 -2.49 10.12 -10.08
N VAL A 106 -1.24 10.43 -10.37
CA VAL A 106 -0.57 9.98 -11.60
C VAL A 106 -0.48 8.46 -11.65
N ILE A 107 -0.07 7.81 -10.53
CA ILE A 107 -0.03 6.35 -10.43
C ILE A 107 -1.42 5.75 -10.69
N LEU A 108 -2.45 6.30 -10.06
CA LEU A 108 -3.83 5.80 -10.19
C LEU A 108 -4.32 5.88 -11.64
N LYS A 109 -4.08 7.00 -12.33
CA LYS A 109 -4.44 7.17 -13.75
C LYS A 109 -3.62 6.29 -14.70
N MET A 110 -2.33 6.12 -14.41
CA MET A 110 -1.49 5.17 -15.15
C MET A 110 -2.01 3.74 -15.00
N TYR A 111 -2.42 3.35 -13.78
CA TYR A 111 -3.00 2.04 -13.54
C TYR A 111 -4.35 1.85 -14.25
N GLN A 112 -5.23 2.87 -14.24
CA GLN A 112 -6.49 2.84 -15.00
C GLN A 112 -6.28 2.59 -16.48
N ARG A 113 -5.21 3.14 -17.06
CA ARG A 113 -4.93 3.09 -18.50
C ARG A 113 -4.15 1.84 -18.91
N TYR A 114 -3.16 1.45 -18.15
CA TYR A 114 -2.19 0.41 -18.54
C TYR A 114 -2.24 -0.83 -17.63
N GLY A 115 -3.10 -0.82 -16.61
CA GLY A 115 -3.17 -1.90 -15.63
C GLY A 115 -1.86 -2.09 -14.86
N PRO A 116 -1.56 -3.34 -14.44
CA PRO A 116 -0.37 -3.66 -13.67
C PRO A 116 0.96 -3.31 -14.37
N ASP A 117 0.99 -3.26 -15.69
CA ASP A 117 2.20 -2.95 -16.46
C ASP A 117 2.67 -1.49 -16.28
N CYS A 118 1.81 -0.60 -15.77
CA CYS A 118 2.16 0.80 -15.48
C CYS A 118 3.43 0.96 -14.63
N VAL A 119 3.75 0.00 -13.75
CA VAL A 119 4.95 0.06 -12.90
C VAL A 119 6.26 0.06 -13.68
N ARG A 120 6.27 -0.41 -14.93
CA ARG A 120 7.44 -0.41 -15.81
C ARG A 120 7.85 0.99 -16.24
N GLU A 121 6.89 1.92 -16.23
CA GLU A 121 7.11 3.31 -16.61
C GLU A 121 7.58 4.17 -15.42
N PHE A 122 7.58 3.63 -14.19
CA PHE A 122 7.90 4.40 -13.00
C PHE A 122 9.39 4.42 -12.69
N ALA A 123 9.98 5.61 -12.72
CA ALA A 123 11.30 5.87 -12.17
C ALA A 123 11.14 6.44 -10.75
N GLY A 124 11.51 5.66 -9.72
CA GLY A 124 11.28 6.09 -8.34
C GLY A 124 11.48 5.00 -7.31
N MET A 125 11.10 5.31 -6.09
CA MET A 125 11.09 4.40 -4.96
C MET A 125 9.67 4.28 -4.43
N PHE A 126 9.09 3.09 -4.43
CA PHE A 126 7.68 2.94 -4.14
C PHE A 126 7.29 1.60 -3.50
N ALA A 127 6.22 1.66 -2.72
CA ALA A 127 5.33 0.57 -2.36
C ALA A 127 3.91 1.04 -2.63
N ILE A 128 3.17 0.28 -3.43
CA ILE A 128 1.84 0.63 -3.95
C ILE A 128 0.89 -0.52 -3.64
N ALA A 129 -0.31 -0.21 -3.17
CA ALA A 129 -1.42 -1.15 -3.18
C ALA A 129 -2.64 -0.48 -3.81
N ILE A 130 -3.25 -1.14 -4.80
CA ILE A 130 -4.46 -0.69 -5.48
C ILE A 130 -5.52 -1.79 -5.35
N TRP A 131 -6.67 -1.44 -4.83
CA TRP A 131 -7.86 -2.28 -4.80
C TRP A 131 -8.77 -1.93 -5.98
N ASP A 132 -9.22 -2.94 -6.72
CA ASP A 132 -10.25 -2.85 -7.75
C ASP A 132 -11.58 -3.37 -7.18
N GLU A 133 -12.54 -2.47 -6.96
CA GLU A 133 -13.84 -2.81 -6.40
C GLU A 133 -14.69 -3.66 -7.35
N THR A 134 -14.47 -3.54 -8.67
CA THR A 134 -15.20 -4.29 -9.69
C THR A 134 -14.66 -5.72 -9.83
N ASP A 135 -13.35 -5.84 -10.02
CA ASP A 135 -12.70 -7.14 -10.26
C ASP A 135 -12.34 -7.85 -8.93
N ARG A 136 -12.58 -7.17 -7.78
CA ARG A 136 -12.30 -7.66 -6.42
C ARG A 136 -10.88 -8.18 -6.30
N SER A 137 -9.95 -7.43 -6.83
CA SER A 137 -8.54 -7.79 -6.89
C SER A 137 -7.66 -6.70 -6.25
N CYS A 138 -6.56 -7.13 -5.64
CA CYS A 138 -5.57 -6.24 -5.07
C CYS A 138 -4.27 -6.34 -5.85
N PHE A 139 -3.82 -5.23 -6.40
CA PHE A 139 -2.50 -5.09 -6.99
C PHE A 139 -1.53 -4.57 -5.93
N LEU A 140 -0.49 -5.34 -5.62
CA LEU A 140 0.56 -4.97 -4.69
C LEU A 140 1.91 -4.94 -5.41
N ALA A 141 2.60 -3.81 -5.36
CA ALA A 141 3.89 -3.63 -6.03
C ALA A 141 4.90 -2.91 -5.16
N ARG A 142 6.17 -3.27 -5.33
CA ARG A 142 7.32 -2.64 -4.67
C ARG A 142 8.40 -2.33 -5.70
N GLY A 143 9.01 -1.18 -5.59
CA GLY A 143 10.18 -0.82 -6.42
C GLY A 143 11.31 -1.83 -6.27
N PRO A 144 12.09 -2.10 -7.34
CA PRO A 144 13.02 -3.22 -7.42
C PRO A 144 14.13 -3.18 -6.36
N LEU A 145 14.51 -2.01 -5.87
CA LEU A 145 15.53 -1.85 -4.83
C LEU A 145 14.98 -1.98 -3.40
N GLY A 146 13.67 -2.17 -3.21
CA GLY A 146 13.05 -2.35 -1.90
C GLY A 146 13.16 -1.16 -0.93
N ILE A 147 13.50 0.05 -1.42
CA ILE A 147 13.72 1.24 -0.58
C ILE A 147 12.48 1.61 0.25
N LYS A 148 11.30 1.42 -0.31
CA LYS A 148 10.04 1.55 0.43
C LYS A 148 9.55 0.16 0.81
N PRO A 149 9.53 -0.18 2.10
CA PRO A 149 9.18 -1.52 2.54
C PRO A 149 7.67 -1.77 2.38
N VAL A 150 7.34 -2.98 2.02
CA VAL A 150 6.03 -3.60 2.19
C VAL A 150 6.23 -5.08 2.54
N TYR A 151 5.58 -5.50 3.59
CA TYR A 151 5.54 -6.88 4.05
C TYR A 151 4.14 -7.40 3.89
N TYR A 152 3.99 -8.66 3.51
CA TYR A 152 2.69 -9.28 3.34
C TYR A 152 2.65 -10.69 3.93
N TYR A 153 1.46 -11.14 4.24
CA TYR A 153 1.15 -12.49 4.65
C TYR A 153 -0.11 -12.95 3.92
N GLU A 154 -0.04 -14.10 3.30
CA GLU A 154 -1.15 -14.70 2.57
C GLU A 154 -1.46 -16.08 3.13
N ALA A 155 -2.71 -16.30 3.50
CA ALA A 155 -3.20 -17.59 3.95
C ALA A 155 -4.72 -17.68 3.76
N ASN A 156 -5.21 -18.88 3.37
CA ASN A 156 -6.64 -19.17 3.25
C ASN A 156 -7.42 -18.18 2.36
N GLY A 157 -6.79 -17.68 1.30
CA GLY A 157 -7.37 -16.67 0.39
C GLY A 157 -7.45 -15.26 0.96
N GLN A 158 -6.88 -15.02 2.13
CA GLN A 158 -6.76 -13.72 2.75
C GLN A 158 -5.34 -13.18 2.55
N LEU A 159 -5.21 -11.91 2.18
CA LEU A 159 -3.95 -11.18 2.12
C LEU A 159 -3.96 -10.05 3.15
N VAL A 160 -2.89 -9.96 3.94
CA VAL A 160 -2.65 -8.83 4.84
C VAL A 160 -1.31 -8.22 4.50
N PHE A 161 -1.23 -6.90 4.41
CA PHE A 161 0.04 -6.22 4.14
C PHE A 161 0.22 -4.95 4.97
N ALA A 162 1.47 -4.58 5.21
CA ALA A 162 1.83 -3.34 5.90
C ALA A 162 3.25 -2.88 5.56
N SER A 163 3.52 -1.59 5.70
CA SER A 163 4.87 -1.03 5.59
C SER A 163 5.83 -1.51 6.68
N GLU A 164 5.32 -2.05 7.79
CA GLU A 164 6.14 -2.51 8.93
C GLU A 164 5.64 -3.84 9.47
N ILE A 165 6.59 -4.72 9.80
CA ILE A 165 6.31 -6.05 10.36
C ILE A 165 5.52 -5.96 11.67
N ARG A 166 5.84 -5.00 12.54
CA ARG A 166 5.12 -4.82 13.81
C ARG A 166 3.64 -4.54 13.57
N ALA A 167 3.33 -3.63 12.67
CA ALA A 167 1.96 -3.30 12.29
C ALA A 167 1.23 -4.52 11.69
N LEU A 168 1.93 -5.27 10.81
CA LEU A 168 1.41 -6.52 10.23
C LEU A 168 1.07 -7.55 11.31
N LEU A 169 1.96 -7.80 12.26
CA LEU A 169 1.75 -8.75 13.37
C LEU A 169 0.61 -8.34 14.30
N ASN A 170 0.41 -7.04 14.49
CA ASN A 170 -0.64 -6.50 15.36
C ASN A 170 -2.05 -6.59 14.75
N THR A 171 -2.18 -6.94 13.47
CA THR A 171 -3.49 -7.24 12.87
C THR A 171 -4.15 -8.49 13.51
N GLY A 172 -3.34 -9.41 14.02
CA GLY A 172 -3.80 -10.68 14.60
C GLY A 172 -3.99 -11.80 13.56
N PHE A 173 -3.84 -11.52 12.27
CA PHE A 173 -3.93 -12.54 11.20
C PHE A 173 -2.63 -13.32 11.00
N VAL A 174 -1.51 -12.71 11.37
CA VAL A 174 -0.18 -13.27 11.11
C VAL A 174 0.33 -14.05 12.32
N PRO A 175 0.72 -15.33 12.16
CA PRO A 175 1.28 -16.11 13.25
C PRO A 175 2.59 -15.50 13.76
N ARG A 176 2.75 -15.40 15.08
CA ARG A 176 3.99 -14.92 15.72
C ARG A 176 4.96 -16.09 15.90
N ARG A 177 5.53 -16.58 14.79
CA ARG A 177 6.54 -17.64 14.80
C ARG A 177 7.84 -17.14 14.17
N LEU A 178 8.97 -17.55 14.71
CA LEU A 178 10.26 -17.23 14.13
C LEU A 178 10.66 -18.26 13.07
N CYS A 179 11.12 -17.77 11.93
CA CYS A 179 11.76 -18.60 10.91
C CYS A 179 13.20 -18.93 11.32
N SER A 180 13.50 -20.20 11.60
CA SER A 180 14.83 -20.62 12.04
C SER A 180 15.92 -20.28 11.00
N ALA A 181 15.64 -20.43 9.70
CA ALA A 181 16.54 -20.06 8.63
C ALA A 181 16.83 -18.55 8.61
N ALA A 182 15.81 -17.72 8.80
CA ALA A 182 15.96 -16.27 8.89
C ALA A 182 16.76 -15.84 10.13
N VAL A 183 16.52 -16.49 11.29
CA VAL A 183 17.31 -16.25 12.50
C VAL A 183 18.79 -16.63 12.28
N SER A 184 19.06 -17.79 11.67
CA SER A 184 20.42 -18.19 11.34
C SER A 184 21.09 -17.23 10.37
N GLY A 185 20.39 -16.78 9.34
CA GLY A 185 20.88 -15.78 8.40
C GLY A 185 21.22 -14.46 9.10
N TYR A 186 20.34 -13.99 9.97
CA TYR A 186 20.58 -12.77 10.76
C TYR A 186 21.83 -12.89 11.66
N LEU A 187 22.01 -14.03 12.34
CA LEU A 187 23.17 -14.24 13.21
C LEU A 187 24.49 -14.32 12.43
N LEU A 188 24.44 -14.82 11.19
CA LEU A 188 25.64 -14.95 10.34
C LEU A 188 26.02 -13.67 9.62
N PHE A 189 25.02 -12.90 9.14
CA PHE A 189 25.23 -11.81 8.20
C PHE A 189 24.85 -10.43 8.78
N GLY A 190 24.25 -10.36 9.97
CA GLY A 190 23.70 -9.12 10.54
C GLY A 190 22.43 -8.61 9.82
N ALA A 191 21.92 -9.38 8.86
CA ALA A 191 20.73 -9.08 8.07
C ALA A 191 19.96 -10.37 7.74
N VAL A 192 18.67 -10.25 7.50
CA VAL A 192 17.85 -11.38 7.02
C VAL A 192 17.94 -11.43 5.50
N PRO A 193 18.49 -12.52 4.91
CA PRO A 193 18.57 -12.65 3.45
C PRO A 193 17.16 -12.76 2.82
N GLU A 194 16.93 -12.05 1.73
CA GLU A 194 15.72 -12.27 0.93
C GLU A 194 15.73 -13.67 0.28
N PRO A 195 14.56 -14.32 0.12
CA PRO A 195 13.20 -13.84 0.42
C PRO A 195 12.72 -14.11 1.86
N LEU A 196 13.61 -14.47 2.77
CA LEU A 196 13.24 -14.80 4.15
C LEU A 196 12.73 -13.57 4.93
N SER A 197 11.92 -13.82 5.94
CA SER A 197 11.57 -12.84 6.98
C SER A 197 11.63 -13.49 8.36
N LEU A 198 11.87 -12.69 9.42
CA LEU A 198 11.95 -13.22 10.79
C LEU A 198 10.63 -13.87 11.25
N PRO A 199 9.45 -13.26 11.05
CA PRO A 199 8.19 -13.98 11.24
C PRO A 199 7.99 -14.98 10.10
N VAL A 200 7.51 -16.17 10.44
CA VAL A 200 7.20 -17.21 9.45
C VAL A 200 5.95 -16.80 8.68
N SER A 201 6.08 -16.82 7.38
CA SER A 201 4.97 -16.88 6.43
C SER A 201 4.39 -18.28 6.37
#